data_ccc54019bbe556fb879e9fb65bec3f5a
#
_entry.id   ccc54019bbe556fb879e9fb65bec3f5a
#
_cell.length_a   1.000
_cell.length_b   1.000
_cell.length_c   1.000
_cell.angle_alpha   90.00
_cell.angle_beta   90.00
_cell.angle_gamma   90.00
#
_symmetry.space_group_name_H-M   'P 1'
#
loop_
_entity.id
_entity.type
_entity.pdbx_description
1 polymer ?
#
loop_
_entity_poly.entity_id
_entity_poly.type
_entity_poly.pdbx_seq_one_letter_code
_entity_poly.pdbx_strand_id
1 'polypeptide(L)'
;TLLLEDKKKKTPIKIKAKGGSFKYESTSSNDKELFLVATDSNGKSSFILLQLKVQVASKSKFINDKKYYALIIGNSDYDKWDDLVSPANDTKEIAKVLKEKYKFEITLLQDSTKDEIENALWDLNDKITEEDYLLIYYAGHGSKDQIIQKAYWIPTNAKEIDKPGRYWLSTSIITEHVGRMKARHVLLMVDSCYSGITIKGDDNIKADVERDLENPLYFKKMLNRKARLFISSGGDAPVPDTADGKHSLFAKKFIEVLRLNNSSIDSEEVFIKVKKYVQNNSSDNPRYRPIKDIGHNEGVFIFSSKS
;
A
#
# COMPACT_ATOMS: atom_id res chain seq x y z
N THR A 1 -50.45 -7.81 -0.73
CA THR A 1 -49.29 -6.95 -0.43
C THR A 1 -48.06 -7.86 -0.25
N LEU A 2 -47.00 -7.51 -0.93
CA LEU A 2 -45.71 -8.21 -0.82
C LEU A 2 -44.78 -7.39 0.05
N LEU A 3 -44.21 -8.01 1.09
CA LEU A 3 -43.25 -7.40 1.99
C LEU A 3 -41.98 -8.24 2.00
N LEU A 4 -40.86 -7.61 2.07
CA LEU A 4 -39.56 -8.23 2.24
C LEU A 4 -39.06 -7.89 3.63
N GLU A 5 -38.88 -8.91 4.46
CA GLU A 5 -38.42 -8.75 5.86
C GLU A 5 -37.00 -9.26 6.01
N ASP A 6 -36.12 -8.39 6.49
CA ASP A 6 -34.74 -8.74 6.87
C ASP A 6 -34.75 -9.13 8.35
N LYS A 7 -34.26 -10.32 8.70
CA LYS A 7 -34.18 -10.80 10.09
C LYS A 7 -33.48 -9.81 11.04
N LYS A 8 -32.61 -8.94 10.52
CA LYS A 8 -31.84 -7.96 11.31
C LYS A 8 -32.45 -6.56 11.31
N LYS A 9 -33.41 -6.25 10.44
CA LYS A 9 -34.08 -4.94 10.37
C LYS A 9 -35.55 -5.06 10.76
N LYS A 10 -35.98 -4.28 11.73
CA LYS A 10 -37.36 -4.27 12.24
C LYS A 10 -38.40 -3.67 11.27
N THR A 11 -38.00 -3.13 10.13
CA THR A 11 -38.89 -2.45 9.18
C THR A 11 -38.95 -3.22 7.87
N PRO A 12 -40.12 -3.78 7.47
CA PRO A 12 -40.28 -4.47 6.21
C PRO A 12 -40.23 -3.49 5.02
N ILE A 13 -39.67 -3.96 3.92
CA ILE A 13 -39.60 -3.21 2.67
C ILE A 13 -40.81 -3.56 1.81
N LYS A 14 -41.67 -2.60 1.51
CA LYS A 14 -42.77 -2.81 0.58
C LYS A 14 -42.27 -3.01 -0.85
N ILE A 15 -42.66 -4.12 -1.47
CA ILE A 15 -42.30 -4.42 -2.86
C ILE A 15 -43.56 -4.28 -3.73
N LYS A 16 -43.40 -3.54 -4.83
CA LYS A 16 -44.41 -3.53 -5.89
C LYS A 16 -44.09 -4.68 -6.86
N ALA A 17 -44.95 -5.66 -6.89
CA ALA A 17 -44.90 -6.71 -7.91
C ALA A 17 -45.80 -6.35 -9.08
N LYS A 18 -45.31 -6.52 -10.30
CA LYS A 18 -46.11 -6.36 -11.54
C LYS A 18 -45.89 -7.64 -12.35
N GLY A 19 -47.03 -8.27 -12.73
CA GLY A 19 -46.97 -9.50 -13.54
C GLY A 19 -46.31 -10.71 -12.89
N GLY A 20 -46.35 -10.83 -11.54
CA GLY A 20 -45.83 -11.99 -10.83
C GLY A 20 -44.32 -12.00 -10.61
N SER A 21 -43.60 -10.98 -11.05
CA SER A 21 -42.16 -10.81 -10.80
C SER A 21 -41.87 -9.55 -10.03
N PHE A 22 -40.78 -9.59 -9.23
CA PHE A 22 -40.25 -8.43 -8.53
C PHE A 22 -38.76 -8.37 -8.69
N LYS A 23 -38.18 -7.16 -8.65
CA LYS A 23 -36.74 -6.92 -8.59
C LYS A 23 -36.42 -6.23 -7.26
N TYR A 24 -35.46 -6.77 -6.54
CA TYR A 24 -34.91 -6.17 -5.34
C TYR A 24 -33.42 -5.98 -5.52
N GLU A 25 -32.93 -4.77 -5.30
CA GLU A 25 -31.53 -4.46 -5.32
C GLU A 25 -31.07 -4.12 -3.89
N SER A 26 -30.01 -4.76 -3.43
CA SER A 26 -29.41 -4.51 -2.13
C SER A 26 -27.94 -4.12 -2.30
N THR A 27 -27.53 -3.12 -1.55
CA THR A 27 -26.12 -2.70 -1.48
C THR A 27 -25.31 -3.45 -0.40
N SER A 28 -25.87 -4.51 0.19
CA SER A 28 -25.20 -5.30 1.20
C SER A 28 -24.14 -6.20 0.60
N SER A 29 -22.98 -6.26 1.25
CA SER A 29 -21.86 -7.11 0.89
C SER A 29 -21.93 -8.52 1.46
N ASN A 30 -22.87 -8.81 2.34
CA ASN A 30 -22.98 -10.08 3.04
C ASN A 30 -24.20 -10.87 2.57
N ASP A 31 -24.13 -12.19 2.63
CA ASP A 31 -25.26 -13.07 2.41
C ASP A 31 -26.40 -12.69 3.35
N LYS A 32 -27.62 -12.67 2.79
CA LYS A 32 -28.81 -12.30 3.55
C LYS A 32 -29.85 -13.40 3.50
N GLU A 33 -30.48 -13.63 4.62
CA GLU A 33 -31.73 -14.35 4.70
C GLU A 33 -32.87 -13.32 4.72
N LEU A 34 -33.70 -13.36 3.70
CA LEU A 34 -34.88 -12.50 3.57
C LEU A 34 -36.13 -13.34 3.53
N PHE A 35 -37.17 -12.91 4.22
CA PHE A 35 -38.48 -13.53 4.12
C PHE A 35 -39.33 -12.74 3.14
N LEU A 36 -39.80 -13.41 2.09
CA LEU A 36 -40.85 -12.85 1.24
C LEU A 36 -42.19 -13.21 1.85
N VAL A 37 -42.89 -12.21 2.38
CA VAL A 37 -44.21 -12.39 2.99
C VAL A 37 -45.29 -11.91 2.02
N ALA A 38 -46.18 -12.82 1.63
CA ALA A 38 -47.35 -12.49 0.85
C ALA A 38 -48.59 -12.58 1.73
N THR A 39 -49.40 -11.51 1.77
CA THR A 39 -50.65 -11.47 2.55
C THR A 39 -51.81 -11.31 1.56
N ASP A 40 -52.79 -12.21 1.65
CA ASP A 40 -53.99 -12.16 0.84
C ASP A 40 -55.00 -11.12 1.34
N SER A 41 -56.14 -11.00 0.66
CA SER A 41 -57.21 -10.05 1.00
C SER A 41 -57.88 -10.38 2.35
N ASN A 42 -57.76 -11.59 2.84
CA ASN A 42 -58.35 -12.05 4.11
C ASN A 42 -57.38 -11.95 5.29
N GLY A 43 -56.16 -11.36 5.05
CA GLY A 43 -55.12 -11.20 6.06
C GLY A 43 -54.28 -12.46 6.34
N LYS A 44 -54.46 -13.55 5.57
CA LYS A 44 -53.64 -14.75 5.71
C LYS A 44 -52.31 -14.54 5.02
N SER A 45 -51.26 -14.76 5.77
CA SER A 45 -49.88 -14.58 5.29
C SER A 45 -49.20 -15.91 5.00
N SER A 46 -48.47 -15.96 3.91
CA SER A 46 -47.54 -17.03 3.56
C SER A 46 -46.14 -16.44 3.39
N PHE A 47 -45.11 -17.18 3.73
CA PHE A 47 -43.74 -16.73 3.62
C PHE A 47 -42.87 -17.72 2.85
N ILE A 48 -41.89 -17.19 2.13
CA ILE A 48 -40.83 -17.95 1.48
C ILE A 48 -39.50 -17.43 1.97
N LEU A 49 -38.64 -18.31 2.47
CA LEU A 49 -37.27 -17.97 2.80
C LEU A 49 -36.46 -17.84 1.52
N LEU A 50 -35.94 -16.62 1.25
CA LEU A 50 -35.03 -16.36 0.16
C LEU A 50 -33.61 -16.31 0.75
N GLN A 51 -32.77 -17.25 0.37
CA GLN A 51 -31.35 -17.17 0.61
C GLN A 51 -30.69 -16.42 -0.54
N LEU A 52 -30.38 -15.15 -0.33
CA LEU A 52 -29.61 -14.37 -1.28
C LEU A 52 -28.14 -14.66 -1.06
N LYS A 53 -27.58 -15.48 -1.95
CA LYS A 53 -26.12 -15.57 -2.07
C LYS A 53 -25.64 -14.35 -2.84
N VAL A 54 -24.90 -13.48 -2.18
CA VAL A 54 -24.25 -12.36 -2.85
C VAL A 54 -23.12 -12.93 -3.69
N GLN A 55 -23.31 -12.99 -5.00
CA GLN A 55 -22.18 -13.15 -5.91
C GLN A 55 -21.36 -11.85 -5.85
N VAL A 56 -20.44 -11.81 -4.92
CA VAL A 56 -19.40 -10.79 -4.91
C VAL A 56 -18.59 -10.99 -6.17
N ALA A 57 -18.64 -10.02 -7.07
CA ALA A 57 -17.68 -9.99 -8.19
C ALA A 57 -16.31 -10.14 -7.54
N SER A 58 -15.62 -11.24 -7.84
CA SER A 58 -14.39 -11.58 -7.13
C SER A 58 -13.45 -10.37 -7.18
N LYS A 59 -12.83 -10.01 -6.06
CA LYS A 59 -11.83 -8.93 -5.98
C LYS A 59 -10.80 -9.05 -7.09
N SER A 60 -10.50 -10.29 -7.51
CA SER A 60 -9.62 -10.59 -8.64
C SER A 60 -10.04 -9.90 -9.93
N LYS A 61 -11.34 -9.76 -10.23
CA LYS A 61 -11.81 -9.11 -11.46
C LYS A 61 -11.46 -7.63 -11.54
N PHE A 62 -11.34 -6.93 -10.39
CA PHE A 62 -10.98 -5.50 -10.34
C PHE A 62 -9.47 -5.25 -10.40
N ILE A 63 -8.65 -6.28 -10.17
CA ILE A 63 -7.20 -6.20 -10.04
C ILE A 63 -6.46 -6.89 -11.20
N ASN A 64 -7.10 -7.86 -11.87
CA ASN A 64 -6.44 -8.71 -12.88
C ASN A 64 -5.88 -7.93 -14.08
N ASP A 65 -6.48 -6.80 -14.43
CA ASP A 65 -6.04 -5.98 -15.56
C ASP A 65 -4.98 -4.93 -15.17
N LYS A 66 -4.62 -4.85 -13.89
CA LYS A 66 -3.70 -3.84 -13.39
C LYS A 66 -2.28 -4.38 -13.30
N LYS A 67 -1.33 -3.59 -13.80
CA LYS A 67 0.10 -3.92 -13.69
C LYS A 67 0.67 -3.32 -12.41
N TYR A 68 1.57 -4.06 -11.84
CA TYR A 68 2.29 -3.69 -10.63
C TYR A 68 3.76 -3.57 -10.96
N TYR A 69 4.33 -2.42 -10.71
CA TYR A 69 5.75 -2.12 -10.90
C TYR A 69 6.42 -1.91 -9.55
N ALA A 70 7.68 -2.32 -9.44
CA ALA A 70 8.49 -1.99 -8.28
C ALA A 70 9.89 -1.56 -8.71
N LEU A 71 10.29 -0.37 -8.25
CA LEU A 71 11.68 0.06 -8.23
C LEU A 71 12.24 -0.24 -6.85
N ILE A 72 13.21 -1.13 -6.79
CA ILE A 72 13.82 -1.61 -5.54
C ILE A 72 15.30 -1.28 -5.58
N ILE A 73 15.74 -0.46 -4.63
CA ILE A 73 17.09 0.10 -4.59
C ILE A 73 17.75 -0.33 -3.28
N GLY A 74 18.88 -1.03 -3.38
CA GLY A 74 19.68 -1.48 -2.24
C GLY A 74 21.13 -1.08 -2.39
N ASN A 75 21.60 -0.14 -1.59
CA ASN A 75 22.97 0.32 -1.58
C ASN A 75 23.69 -0.23 -0.35
N SER A 76 24.68 -1.08 -0.57
CA SER A 76 25.46 -1.79 0.43
C SER A 76 26.94 -1.47 0.37
N ASP A 77 27.52 -1.43 -0.82
CA ASP A 77 28.97 -1.25 -1.08
C ASP A 77 29.22 0.22 -1.46
N TYR A 78 29.87 0.96 -0.58
CA TYR A 78 30.04 2.42 -0.70
C TYR A 78 31.50 2.81 -0.88
N ASP A 79 31.77 3.71 -1.83
CA ASP A 79 33.12 4.21 -2.09
C ASP A 79 33.74 4.97 -0.90
N LYS A 80 32.92 5.70 -0.12
CA LYS A 80 33.36 6.66 0.90
C LYS A 80 32.54 6.65 2.20
N TRP A 81 31.53 5.82 2.28
CA TRP A 81 30.72 5.59 3.47
C TRP A 81 30.96 4.18 3.96
N ASP A 82 30.58 3.89 5.20
CA ASP A 82 30.67 2.53 5.74
C ASP A 82 29.73 1.60 4.96
N ASP A 83 30.19 0.39 4.69
CA ASP A 83 29.36 -0.61 4.02
C ASP A 83 28.23 -1.08 4.92
N LEU A 84 27.11 -1.46 4.27
CA LEU A 84 25.91 -1.99 4.94
C LEU A 84 25.66 -3.43 4.51
N VAL A 85 25.25 -4.27 5.47
CA VAL A 85 25.00 -5.70 5.22
C VAL A 85 23.60 -5.97 4.71
N SER A 86 22.58 -5.29 5.27
CA SER A 86 21.19 -5.63 5.03
C SER A 86 20.62 -5.18 3.66
N PRO A 87 20.95 -4.01 3.07
CA PRO A 87 20.25 -3.50 1.91
C PRO A 87 20.24 -4.44 0.70
N ALA A 88 21.39 -5.04 0.38
CA ALA A 88 21.50 -5.97 -0.75
C ALA A 88 20.69 -7.25 -0.53
N ASN A 89 20.65 -7.76 0.71
CA ASN A 89 19.87 -8.96 1.06
C ASN A 89 18.37 -8.66 1.07
N ASP A 90 17.98 -7.55 1.68
CA ASP A 90 16.59 -7.12 1.83
C ASP A 90 15.94 -6.92 0.48
N THR A 91 16.59 -6.16 -0.39
CA THR A 91 16.06 -5.81 -1.71
C THR A 91 15.95 -7.02 -2.62
N LYS A 92 16.90 -7.95 -2.60
CA LYS A 92 16.80 -9.23 -3.34
C LYS A 92 15.60 -10.05 -2.89
N GLU A 93 15.39 -10.16 -1.58
CA GLU A 93 14.31 -10.98 -1.05
C GLU A 93 12.93 -10.32 -1.22
N ILE A 94 12.83 -9.00 -1.06
CA ILE A 94 11.62 -8.22 -1.36
C ILE A 94 11.26 -8.36 -2.85
N ALA A 95 12.23 -8.18 -3.75
CA ALA A 95 12.05 -8.33 -5.19
C ALA A 95 11.50 -9.72 -5.54
N LYS A 96 12.08 -10.77 -4.94
CA LYS A 96 11.65 -12.16 -5.14
C LYS A 96 10.20 -12.35 -4.72
N VAL A 97 9.82 -11.94 -3.51
CA VAL A 97 8.44 -12.11 -2.99
C VAL A 97 7.44 -11.34 -3.85
N LEU A 98 7.74 -10.10 -4.21
CA LEU A 98 6.87 -9.27 -5.04
C LEU A 98 6.69 -9.87 -6.44
N LYS A 99 7.76 -10.38 -7.04
CA LYS A 99 7.72 -11.01 -8.37
C LYS A 99 6.92 -12.32 -8.35
N GLU A 100 7.26 -13.22 -7.44
CA GLU A 100 6.71 -14.58 -7.43
C GLU A 100 5.25 -14.60 -6.99
N LYS A 101 4.92 -13.90 -5.89
CA LYS A 101 3.60 -13.97 -5.26
C LYS A 101 2.63 -12.89 -5.73
N TYR A 102 3.12 -11.70 -6.04
CA TYR A 102 2.28 -10.54 -6.38
C TYR A 102 2.38 -10.13 -7.85
N LYS A 103 3.25 -10.81 -8.64
CA LYS A 103 3.46 -10.59 -10.09
C LYS A 103 3.84 -9.15 -10.43
N PHE A 104 4.65 -8.52 -9.57
CA PHE A 104 5.25 -7.23 -9.88
C PHE A 104 6.29 -7.37 -11.00
N GLU A 105 6.33 -6.37 -11.87
CA GLU A 105 7.45 -6.14 -12.77
C GLU A 105 8.53 -5.39 -11.98
N ILE A 106 9.70 -5.98 -11.82
CA ILE A 106 10.75 -5.53 -10.92
C ILE A 106 11.87 -4.82 -11.70
N THR A 107 12.20 -3.61 -11.28
CA THR A 107 13.47 -2.94 -11.55
C THR A 107 14.28 -2.98 -10.26
N LEU A 108 15.34 -3.80 -10.23
CA LEU A 108 16.22 -3.94 -9.06
C LEU A 108 17.55 -3.25 -9.34
N LEU A 109 17.87 -2.26 -8.52
CA LEU A 109 19.15 -1.56 -8.51
C LEU A 109 19.93 -1.96 -7.26
N GLN A 110 21.18 -2.37 -7.47
CA GLN A 110 22.12 -2.70 -6.40
C GLN A 110 23.32 -1.77 -6.52
N ASP A 111 23.75 -1.21 -5.42
CA ASP A 111 24.94 -0.35 -5.33
C ASP A 111 24.96 0.77 -6.37
N SER A 112 23.84 1.47 -6.47
CA SER A 112 23.57 2.42 -7.56
C SER A 112 24.05 3.83 -7.27
N THR A 113 24.47 4.47 -8.34
CA THR A 113 24.78 5.90 -8.39
C THR A 113 23.50 6.74 -8.43
N LYS A 114 23.65 8.04 -8.20
CA LYS A 114 22.55 9.00 -8.31
C LYS A 114 21.90 8.98 -9.70
N ASP A 115 22.71 8.98 -10.75
CA ASP A 115 22.24 9.03 -12.13
C ASP A 115 21.47 7.77 -12.52
N GLU A 116 21.92 6.60 -12.05
CA GLU A 116 21.20 5.33 -12.28
C GLU A 116 19.83 5.32 -11.60
N ILE A 117 19.72 5.85 -10.37
CA ILE A 117 18.45 5.97 -9.67
C ILE A 117 17.51 6.94 -10.41
N GLU A 118 18.01 8.13 -10.79
CA GLU A 118 17.23 9.13 -11.52
C GLU A 118 16.77 8.61 -12.88
N ASN A 119 17.64 7.93 -13.63
CA ASN A 119 17.29 7.32 -14.92
C ASN A 119 16.19 6.26 -14.75
N ALA A 120 16.28 5.38 -13.75
CA ALA A 120 15.25 4.39 -13.48
C ALA A 120 13.88 5.04 -13.13
N LEU A 121 13.89 6.18 -12.43
CA LEU A 121 12.66 6.94 -12.14
C LEU A 121 12.07 7.55 -13.41
N TRP A 122 12.89 8.06 -14.33
CA TRP A 122 12.44 8.58 -15.63
C TRP A 122 11.86 7.46 -16.51
N ASP A 123 12.56 6.33 -16.65
CA ASP A 123 12.10 5.18 -17.44
C ASP A 123 10.72 4.68 -16.96
N LEU A 124 10.54 4.61 -15.64
CA LEU A 124 9.25 4.24 -15.06
C LEU A 124 8.16 5.28 -15.34
N ASN A 125 8.50 6.57 -15.28
CA ASN A 125 7.54 7.63 -15.59
C ASN A 125 7.02 7.57 -17.02
N ASP A 126 7.88 7.17 -17.98
CA ASP A 126 7.50 6.99 -19.38
C ASP A 126 6.66 5.74 -19.61
N LYS A 127 6.93 4.67 -18.86
CA LYS A 127 6.31 3.36 -19.01
C LYS A 127 4.96 3.22 -18.33
N ILE A 128 4.81 3.82 -17.15
CA ILE A 128 3.65 3.62 -16.26
C ILE A 128 2.44 4.43 -16.73
N THR A 129 1.26 3.81 -16.65
CA THR A 129 -0.04 4.42 -16.98
C THR A 129 -0.87 4.73 -15.72
N GLU A 130 -2.00 5.42 -15.88
CA GLU A 130 -2.91 5.75 -14.77
C GLU A 130 -3.55 4.51 -14.10
N GLU A 131 -3.58 3.38 -14.79
CA GLU A 131 -4.18 2.15 -14.26
C GLU A 131 -3.20 1.32 -13.43
N ASP A 132 -1.92 1.70 -13.41
CA ASP A 132 -0.84 0.92 -12.81
C ASP A 132 -0.56 1.30 -11.36
N TYR A 133 0.18 0.41 -10.69
CA TYR A 133 0.66 0.54 -9.30
C TYR A 133 2.18 0.60 -9.28
N LEU A 134 2.74 1.49 -8.49
CA LEU A 134 4.19 1.61 -8.33
C LEU A 134 4.58 1.54 -6.85
N LEU A 135 5.42 0.58 -6.51
CA LEU A 135 6.18 0.56 -5.27
C LEU A 135 7.60 1.06 -5.55
N ILE A 136 8.07 2.01 -4.76
CA ILE A 136 9.47 2.41 -4.71
C ILE A 136 9.98 2.02 -3.32
N TYR A 137 11.00 1.18 -3.27
CA TYR A 137 11.66 0.76 -2.03
C TYR A 137 13.13 1.15 -2.08
N TYR A 138 13.60 1.85 -1.06
CA TYR A 138 15.00 2.22 -0.89
C TYR A 138 15.53 1.67 0.43
N ALA A 139 16.67 1.00 0.39
CA ALA A 139 17.48 0.63 1.55
C ALA A 139 18.92 1.08 1.33
N GLY A 140 19.52 1.72 2.32
CA GLY A 140 20.86 2.29 2.24
C GLY A 140 21.05 3.45 3.20
N HIS A 141 22.22 4.11 3.12
CA HIS A 141 22.45 5.31 3.92
C HIS A 141 21.50 6.46 3.60
N GLY A 142 21.10 7.18 4.63
CA GLY A 142 20.40 8.45 4.56
C GLY A 142 21.14 9.52 5.36
N SER A 143 21.00 10.75 4.94
CA SER A 143 21.57 11.90 5.64
C SER A 143 20.58 13.07 5.67
N LYS A 144 20.81 14.01 6.59
CA LYS A 144 20.00 15.20 6.76
C LYS A 144 20.86 16.44 6.86
N ASP A 145 20.58 17.42 6.03
CA ASP A 145 21.10 18.77 6.24
C ASP A 145 20.37 19.42 7.41
N GLN A 146 21.10 19.66 8.49
CA GLN A 146 20.56 20.20 9.74
C GLN A 146 20.14 21.66 9.63
N ILE A 147 20.67 22.42 8.67
CA ILE A 147 20.39 23.84 8.49
C ILE A 147 19.06 24.02 7.76
N ILE A 148 18.93 23.39 6.60
CA ILE A 148 17.72 23.52 5.76
C ILE A 148 16.71 22.39 5.99
N GLN A 149 16.99 21.49 6.93
CA GLN A 149 16.12 20.37 7.31
C GLN A 149 15.73 19.47 6.12
N LYS A 150 16.64 19.25 5.18
CA LYS A 150 16.43 18.46 3.97
C LYS A 150 17.10 17.09 4.10
N ALA A 151 16.39 16.04 3.75
CA ALA A 151 16.92 14.68 3.76
C ALA A 151 17.37 14.22 2.37
N TYR A 152 18.28 13.26 2.36
CA TYR A 152 18.92 12.73 1.17
C TYR A 152 19.09 11.22 1.28
N TRP A 153 18.93 10.53 0.16
CA TRP A 153 19.47 9.20 -0.05
C TRP A 153 20.92 9.32 -0.48
N ILE A 154 21.76 8.42 -0.01
CA ILE A 154 23.18 8.42 -0.29
C ILE A 154 23.47 7.35 -1.35
N PRO A 155 23.75 7.73 -2.60
CA PRO A 155 24.22 6.81 -3.63
C PRO A 155 25.62 6.28 -3.30
N THR A 156 26.00 5.13 -3.86
CA THR A 156 27.28 4.48 -3.50
C THR A 156 28.52 5.28 -3.85
N ASN A 157 28.46 6.08 -4.92
CA ASN A 157 29.54 6.98 -5.35
C ASN A 157 29.53 8.36 -4.65
N ALA A 158 28.68 8.55 -3.63
CA ALA A 158 28.61 9.80 -2.90
C ALA A 158 29.82 9.98 -1.99
N LYS A 159 30.40 11.19 -1.98
CA LYS A 159 31.48 11.54 -1.09
C LYS A 159 30.94 11.97 0.27
N GLU A 160 31.55 11.51 1.36
CA GLU A 160 31.14 11.82 2.73
C GLU A 160 31.16 13.32 3.03
N ILE A 161 32.20 14.01 2.56
CA ILE A 161 32.42 15.45 2.78
C ILE A 161 31.76 16.34 1.73
N ASP A 162 30.88 15.77 0.93
CA ASP A 162 30.27 16.51 -0.18
C ASP A 162 29.25 17.51 0.33
N LYS A 163 29.11 18.58 -0.44
CA LYS A 163 28.03 19.53 -0.16
C LYS A 163 26.69 18.84 -0.47
N PRO A 164 25.74 18.87 0.46
CA PRO A 164 24.43 18.28 0.24
C PRO A 164 23.84 18.71 -1.13
N GLY A 165 23.38 17.72 -1.91
CA GLY A 165 22.71 17.95 -3.19
C GLY A 165 23.55 17.83 -4.44
N ARG A 166 24.89 17.73 -4.37
CA ARG A 166 25.72 17.52 -5.57
C ARG A 166 25.73 16.04 -5.99
N TYR A 167 26.11 15.15 -5.07
CA TYR A 167 26.14 13.71 -5.32
C TYR A 167 25.07 12.95 -4.52
N TRP A 168 24.47 13.58 -3.52
CA TRP A 168 23.40 13.02 -2.72
C TRP A 168 22.06 13.23 -3.42
N LEU A 169 21.19 12.25 -3.38
CA LEU A 169 19.88 12.33 -3.99
C LEU A 169 18.85 12.89 -3.00
N SER A 170 18.44 14.12 -3.25
CA SER A 170 17.47 14.79 -2.39
C SER A 170 16.10 14.12 -2.40
N THR A 171 15.49 13.93 -1.23
CA THR A 171 14.12 13.44 -1.12
C THR A 171 13.09 14.34 -1.80
N SER A 172 13.40 15.62 -2.02
CA SER A 172 12.54 16.52 -2.82
C SER A 172 12.49 16.10 -4.29
N ILE A 173 13.64 15.71 -4.88
CA ILE A 173 13.70 15.17 -6.25
C ILE A 173 12.87 13.90 -6.34
N ILE A 174 13.01 12.99 -5.38
CA ILE A 174 12.19 11.77 -5.33
C ILE A 174 10.69 12.11 -5.28
N THR A 175 10.32 13.08 -4.42
CA THR A 175 8.92 13.51 -4.28
C THR A 175 8.39 14.13 -5.58
N GLU A 176 9.21 14.90 -6.30
CA GLU A 176 8.85 15.45 -7.62
C GLU A 176 8.61 14.34 -8.64
N HIS A 177 9.49 13.34 -8.71
CA HIS A 177 9.28 12.17 -9.58
C HIS A 177 7.97 11.44 -9.22
N VAL A 178 7.74 11.17 -7.92
CA VAL A 178 6.49 10.54 -7.45
C VAL A 178 5.26 11.37 -7.81
N GLY A 179 5.38 12.70 -7.76
CA GLY A 179 4.30 13.62 -8.17
C GLY A 179 3.98 13.53 -9.67
N ARG A 180 4.99 13.35 -10.51
CA ARG A 180 4.85 13.21 -11.98
C ARG A 180 4.37 11.84 -12.42
N MET A 181 4.54 10.79 -11.58
CA MET A 181 4.11 9.43 -11.93
C MET A 181 2.62 9.38 -12.28
N LYS A 182 2.33 8.82 -13.46
CA LYS A 182 0.95 8.62 -13.92
C LYS A 182 0.21 7.60 -13.07
N ALA A 183 0.91 6.60 -12.50
CA ALA A 183 0.32 5.56 -11.65
C ALA A 183 -0.70 6.14 -10.67
N ARG A 184 -1.87 5.53 -10.57
CA ARG A 184 -2.90 5.94 -9.61
C ARG A 184 -2.46 5.72 -8.18
N HIS A 185 -1.72 4.64 -7.93
CA HIS A 185 -1.25 4.25 -6.60
C HIS A 185 0.27 4.18 -6.57
N VAL A 186 0.88 5.06 -5.80
CA VAL A 186 2.32 5.03 -5.53
C VAL A 186 2.55 4.89 -4.04
N LEU A 187 3.36 3.89 -3.67
CA LEU A 187 3.86 3.67 -2.31
C LEU A 187 5.38 3.82 -2.32
N LEU A 188 5.86 4.81 -1.57
CA LEU A 188 7.28 5.03 -1.32
C LEU A 188 7.63 4.44 0.04
N MET A 189 8.54 3.48 0.08
CA MET A 189 9.05 2.85 1.31
C MET A 189 10.53 3.12 1.44
N VAL A 190 10.96 3.60 2.60
CA VAL A 190 12.35 4.00 2.85
C VAL A 190 12.85 3.35 4.12
N ASP A 191 13.80 2.46 3.96
CA ASP A 191 14.52 1.77 5.04
C ASP A 191 15.92 2.34 5.17
N SER A 192 16.02 3.52 5.76
CA SER A 192 17.27 4.23 5.99
C SER A 192 17.19 5.18 7.17
N CYS A 193 18.36 5.61 7.65
CA CYS A 193 18.46 6.70 8.62
C CYS A 193 17.83 7.99 8.07
N TYR A 194 17.26 8.82 8.96
CA TYR A 194 16.68 10.12 8.60
C TYR A 194 15.58 10.08 7.54
N SER A 195 14.98 8.92 7.30
CA SER A 195 13.97 8.69 6.27
C SER A 195 12.66 9.46 6.49
N GLY A 196 12.40 9.91 7.70
CA GLY A 196 11.10 10.47 8.11
C GLY A 196 10.92 11.98 8.00
N ILE A 197 11.93 12.75 7.61
CA ILE A 197 11.97 14.16 8.00
C ILE A 197 11.41 15.13 6.96
N THR A 198 11.46 14.80 5.70
CA THR A 198 11.26 15.82 4.65
C THR A 198 10.04 15.62 3.78
N ILE A 199 9.33 14.54 3.95
CA ILE A 199 8.08 14.34 3.23
C ILE A 199 6.97 15.00 4.03
N LYS A 200 6.51 16.16 3.57
CA LYS A 200 5.39 16.87 4.18
C LYS A 200 4.16 15.98 4.24
N GLY A 201 3.68 15.70 5.43
CA GLY A 201 2.49 14.92 5.68
C GLY A 201 2.02 15.13 7.12
N ASP A 202 0.76 14.86 7.40
CA ASP A 202 0.22 14.87 8.77
C ASP A 202 0.59 13.54 9.43
N ASP A 203 1.14 13.58 10.66
CA ASP A 203 1.50 12.37 11.42
C ASP A 203 0.26 11.60 11.92
N ASN A 204 -0.92 12.19 11.75
CA ASN A 204 -2.20 11.65 12.18
C ASN A 204 -2.93 10.99 11.02
N ILE A 205 -2.54 9.78 10.63
CA ILE A 205 -3.49 8.90 9.99
C ILE A 205 -4.42 8.42 11.11
N LYS A 206 -5.65 8.92 11.08
CA LYS A 206 -6.69 8.41 11.97
C LYS A 206 -6.91 6.94 11.65
N ALA A 207 -6.41 6.08 12.53
CA ALA A 207 -6.62 4.62 12.47
C ALA A 207 -8.10 4.21 12.70
N ASP A 208 -9.01 5.18 12.75
CA ASP A 208 -10.38 5.01 13.24
C ASP A 208 -11.43 4.73 12.15
N VAL A 209 -11.03 4.56 10.90
CA VAL A 209 -11.98 4.12 9.88
C VAL A 209 -11.83 2.62 9.73
N GLU A 210 -12.81 1.89 10.20
CA GLU A 210 -12.94 0.45 9.96
C GLU A 210 -12.88 0.19 8.44
N ARG A 211 -11.71 -0.25 7.97
CA ARG A 211 -11.44 -0.49 6.56
C ARG A 211 -11.85 -1.90 6.22
N ASP A 212 -13.01 -2.03 5.64
CA ASP A 212 -13.53 -3.33 5.21
C ASP A 212 -13.11 -3.60 3.74
N LEU A 213 -11.87 -4.07 3.54
CA LEU A 213 -11.41 -4.52 2.22
C LEU A 213 -12.19 -5.75 1.72
N GLU A 214 -12.93 -6.45 2.59
CA GLU A 214 -13.82 -7.52 2.18
C GLU A 214 -15.11 -6.99 1.55
N ASN A 215 -15.45 -5.71 1.82
CA ASN A 215 -16.56 -5.04 1.18
C ASN A 215 -16.20 -4.62 -0.26
N PRO A 216 -16.84 -5.18 -1.31
CA PRO A 216 -16.50 -4.87 -2.70
C PRO A 216 -16.70 -3.42 -3.08
N LEU A 217 -17.67 -2.73 -2.48
CA LEU A 217 -17.93 -1.31 -2.76
C LEU A 217 -16.83 -0.43 -2.16
N TYR A 218 -16.41 -0.72 -0.93
CA TYR A 218 -15.30 -0.03 -0.30
C TYR A 218 -14.01 -0.29 -1.07
N PHE A 219 -13.73 -1.54 -1.40
CA PHE A 219 -12.57 -1.94 -2.19
C PHE A 219 -12.51 -1.21 -3.54
N LYS A 220 -13.62 -1.21 -4.31
CA LYS A 220 -13.72 -0.48 -5.58
C LYS A 220 -13.51 1.03 -5.40
N LYS A 221 -14.04 1.62 -4.32
CA LYS A 221 -13.85 3.03 -3.99
C LYS A 221 -12.38 3.34 -3.77
N MET A 222 -11.65 2.50 -3.02
CA MET A 222 -10.23 2.69 -2.75
C MET A 222 -9.37 2.52 -4.01
N LEU A 223 -9.70 1.57 -4.89
CA LEU A 223 -9.03 1.39 -6.18
C LEU A 223 -9.15 2.61 -7.11
N ASN A 224 -10.21 3.39 -7.01
CA ASN A 224 -10.45 4.56 -7.85
C ASN A 224 -9.84 5.86 -7.28
N ARG A 225 -9.39 5.87 -6.04
CA ARG A 225 -8.79 7.03 -5.40
C ARG A 225 -7.28 7.04 -5.60
N LYS A 226 -6.71 8.22 -5.87
CA LYS A 226 -5.27 8.37 -6.05
C LYS A 226 -4.55 8.21 -4.71
N ALA A 227 -3.55 7.32 -4.66
CA ALA A 227 -2.69 7.13 -3.50
C ALA A 227 -1.29 7.68 -3.77
N ARG A 228 -0.77 8.47 -2.84
CA ARG A 228 0.61 8.93 -2.75
C ARG A 228 1.01 8.76 -1.29
N LEU A 229 1.65 7.63 -1.01
CA LEU A 229 1.87 7.16 0.35
C LEU A 229 3.35 6.96 0.62
N PHE A 230 3.72 7.20 1.86
CA PHE A 230 5.09 7.06 2.35
C PHE A 230 5.13 6.19 3.61
N ILE A 231 6.07 5.26 3.64
CA ILE A 231 6.44 4.48 4.82
C ILE A 231 7.93 4.63 5.08
N SER A 232 8.32 4.84 6.33
CA SER A 232 9.71 4.81 6.75
C SER A 232 9.94 3.82 7.88
N SER A 233 11.14 3.22 7.90
CA SER A 233 11.56 2.28 8.96
C SER A 233 11.85 2.95 10.29
N GLY A 234 12.33 4.20 10.26
CA GLY A 234 12.73 4.94 11.45
C GLY A 234 12.41 6.43 11.36
N GLY A 235 12.83 7.16 12.37
CA GLY A 235 12.71 8.61 12.48
C GLY A 235 14.02 9.34 12.19
N ASP A 236 14.48 10.11 13.20
CA ASP A 236 15.65 11.00 13.12
C ASP A 236 16.94 10.36 13.66
N ALA A 237 16.89 9.10 14.11
CA ALA A 237 18.03 8.34 14.64
C ALA A 237 18.54 7.31 13.63
N PRO A 238 19.82 6.94 13.70
CA PRO A 238 20.36 5.82 12.93
C PRO A 238 19.59 4.52 13.22
N VAL A 239 19.20 3.81 12.16
CA VAL A 239 18.55 2.50 12.24
C VAL A 239 19.65 1.42 12.26
N PRO A 240 19.58 0.38 13.13
CA PRO A 240 20.50 -0.73 13.06
C PRO A 240 20.49 -1.40 11.70
N ASP A 241 21.67 -1.64 11.12
CA ASP A 241 21.79 -2.24 9.79
C ASP A 241 21.18 -3.65 9.73
N THR A 242 21.40 -4.47 10.75
CA THR A 242 20.88 -5.84 10.75
C THR A 242 20.20 -6.24 12.05
N ALA A 243 19.16 -7.08 11.93
CA ALA A 243 18.44 -7.70 13.04
C ALA A 243 18.96 -9.10 13.38
N ASP A 244 19.47 -9.82 12.39
CA ASP A 244 19.87 -11.23 12.48
C ASP A 244 21.14 -11.51 11.67
N GLY A 245 21.94 -10.48 11.42
CA GLY A 245 23.14 -10.55 10.58
C GLY A 245 22.84 -10.58 9.08
N LYS A 246 21.59 -10.47 8.67
CA LYS A 246 21.21 -10.56 7.25
C LYS A 246 20.19 -9.49 6.83
N HIS A 247 19.15 -9.25 7.62
CA HIS A 247 18.04 -8.37 7.28
C HIS A 247 17.89 -7.26 8.34
N SER A 248 17.40 -6.09 7.90
CA SER A 248 16.87 -5.09 8.83
C SER A 248 15.60 -5.60 9.52
N LEU A 249 15.27 -5.06 10.70
CA LEU A 249 14.01 -5.39 11.38
C LEU A 249 12.80 -5.07 10.52
N PHE A 250 12.85 -3.94 9.81
CA PHE A 250 11.78 -3.45 8.97
C PHE A 250 11.56 -4.38 7.76
N ALA A 251 12.61 -4.64 6.98
CA ALA A 251 12.54 -5.51 5.82
C ALA A 251 12.16 -6.94 6.19
N LYS A 252 12.75 -7.50 7.26
CA LYS A 252 12.42 -8.84 7.75
C LYS A 252 10.93 -9.00 7.98
N LYS A 253 10.31 -8.06 8.71
CA LYS A 253 8.87 -8.14 8.99
C LYS A 253 8.02 -7.85 7.77
N PHE A 254 8.42 -6.92 6.91
CA PHE A 254 7.74 -6.65 5.66
C PHE A 254 7.68 -7.90 4.76
N ILE A 255 8.81 -8.56 4.56
CA ILE A 255 8.93 -9.81 3.80
C ILE A 255 8.01 -10.89 4.39
N GLU A 256 8.04 -11.07 5.72
CA GLU A 256 7.20 -12.05 6.41
C GLU A 256 5.70 -11.78 6.20
N VAL A 257 5.27 -10.54 6.37
CA VAL A 257 3.85 -10.14 6.17
C VAL A 257 3.41 -10.44 4.74
N LEU A 258 4.22 -10.11 3.74
CA LEU A 258 3.90 -10.40 2.34
C LEU A 258 3.86 -11.91 2.06
N ARG A 259 4.79 -12.70 2.63
CA ARG A 259 4.82 -14.15 2.43
C ARG A 259 3.60 -14.86 3.03
N LEU A 260 3.14 -14.42 4.18
CA LEU A 260 2.01 -15.03 4.89
C LEU A 260 0.65 -14.59 4.33
N ASN A 261 0.59 -13.48 3.61
CA ASN A 261 -0.65 -12.97 3.04
C ASN A 261 -1.06 -13.77 1.79
N ASN A 262 -2.23 -14.40 1.81
CA ASN A 262 -2.77 -15.19 0.68
C ASN A 262 -3.98 -14.52 -0.01
N SER A 263 -4.23 -13.25 0.31
CA SER A 263 -5.34 -12.48 -0.24
C SER A 263 -4.87 -11.06 -0.63
N SER A 264 -5.76 -10.09 -0.58
CA SER A 264 -5.39 -8.68 -0.70
C SER A 264 -5.14 -8.09 0.68
N ILE A 265 -4.08 -7.30 0.82
CA ILE A 265 -3.72 -6.55 2.02
C ILE A 265 -3.36 -5.12 1.64
N ASP A 266 -3.81 -4.12 2.37
CA ASP A 266 -3.43 -2.75 2.11
C ASP A 266 -2.14 -2.32 2.83
N SER A 267 -1.57 -1.22 2.35
CA SER A 267 -0.31 -0.69 2.87
C SER A 267 -0.37 -0.27 4.34
N GLU A 268 -1.55 0.09 4.84
CA GLU A 268 -1.70 0.46 6.26
C GLU A 268 -1.71 -0.76 7.16
N GLU A 269 -2.42 -1.81 6.78
CA GLU A 269 -2.38 -3.08 7.52
C GLU A 269 -0.97 -3.68 7.52
N VAL A 270 -0.27 -3.63 6.38
CA VAL A 270 1.15 -4.00 6.29
C VAL A 270 1.96 -3.18 7.28
N PHE A 271 1.79 -1.85 7.25
CA PHE A 271 2.51 -0.94 8.14
C PHE A 271 2.26 -1.21 9.62
N ILE A 272 1.01 -1.43 10.03
CA ILE A 272 0.66 -1.72 11.43
C ILE A 272 1.42 -2.95 11.93
N LYS A 273 1.46 -4.03 11.12
CA LYS A 273 2.18 -5.26 11.46
C LYS A 273 3.70 -5.04 11.55
N VAL A 274 4.26 -4.29 10.60
CA VAL A 274 5.69 -3.96 10.57
C VAL A 274 6.05 -3.07 11.75
N LYS A 275 5.31 -1.97 11.97
CA LYS A 275 5.53 -1.02 13.07
C LYS A 275 5.55 -1.71 14.42
N LYS A 276 4.53 -2.53 14.71
CA LYS A 276 4.45 -3.28 15.98
C LYS A 276 5.68 -4.15 16.21
N TYR A 277 6.16 -4.82 15.16
CA TYR A 277 7.35 -5.66 15.25
C TYR A 277 8.61 -4.85 15.50
N VAL A 278 8.82 -3.77 14.73
CA VAL A 278 9.99 -2.90 14.89
C VAL A 278 10.04 -2.28 16.28
N GLN A 279 8.95 -1.69 16.76
CA GLN A 279 8.86 -1.07 18.08
C GLN A 279 9.06 -2.05 19.24
N ASN A 280 8.74 -3.34 19.06
CA ASN A 280 8.98 -4.35 20.07
C ASN A 280 10.43 -4.85 20.11
N ASN A 281 11.23 -4.57 19.07
CA ASN A 281 12.58 -5.10 18.92
C ASN A 281 13.66 -4.01 18.78
N SER A 282 13.29 -2.74 18.71
CA SER A 282 14.20 -1.60 18.67
C SER A 282 13.55 -0.34 19.23
N SER A 283 14.34 0.72 19.36
CA SER A 283 13.84 2.07 19.68
C SER A 283 13.28 2.83 18.48
N ASP A 284 13.29 2.23 17.29
CA ASP A 284 12.83 2.86 16.07
C ASP A 284 11.32 3.06 16.05
N ASN A 285 10.90 4.12 15.39
CA ASN A 285 9.49 4.46 15.27
C ASN A 285 9.08 4.62 13.80
N PRO A 286 8.72 3.53 13.12
CA PRO A 286 8.23 3.58 11.76
C PRO A 286 7.05 4.54 11.59
N ARG A 287 7.02 5.23 10.46
CA ARG A 287 5.98 6.22 10.14
C ARG A 287 5.27 5.85 8.83
N TYR A 288 3.98 6.11 8.79
CA TYR A 288 3.13 5.99 7.61
C TYR A 288 2.35 7.29 7.42
N ARG A 289 2.41 7.86 6.24
CA ARG A 289 1.73 9.13 5.95
C ARG A 289 1.42 9.31 4.47
N PRO A 290 0.41 10.12 4.11
CA PRO A 290 0.24 10.60 2.77
C PRO A 290 1.35 11.60 2.43
N ILE A 291 1.78 11.61 1.16
CA ILE A 291 2.66 12.64 0.62
C ILE A 291 1.76 13.78 0.13
N LYS A 292 1.86 14.94 0.76
CA LYS A 292 1.05 16.13 0.42
C LYS A 292 1.53 16.78 -0.88
N ASP A 293 0.67 17.60 -1.47
CA ASP A 293 0.92 18.48 -2.62
C ASP A 293 1.23 17.76 -3.94
N ILE A 294 1.11 16.42 -3.98
CA ILE A 294 1.31 15.61 -5.19
C ILE A 294 0.09 14.77 -5.56
N GLY A 295 -1.10 15.22 -5.15
CA GLY A 295 -2.39 14.68 -5.57
C GLY A 295 -2.86 13.42 -4.85
N HIS A 296 -2.42 13.17 -3.60
CA HIS A 296 -3.04 12.16 -2.75
C HIS A 296 -4.52 12.47 -2.52
N ASN A 297 -5.39 11.48 -2.69
CA ASN A 297 -6.85 11.61 -2.49
C ASN A 297 -7.40 10.41 -1.72
N GLU A 298 -6.90 10.20 -0.52
CA GLU A 298 -7.35 9.15 0.42
C GLU A 298 -7.38 7.72 -0.20
N GLY A 299 -6.63 7.48 -1.27
CA GLY A 299 -6.43 6.14 -1.81
C GLY A 299 -5.49 5.33 -0.93
N VAL A 300 -5.53 4.01 -1.09
CA VAL A 300 -4.62 3.08 -0.40
C VAL A 300 -3.83 2.28 -1.43
N PHE A 301 -2.63 1.83 -1.08
CA PHE A 301 -1.89 0.90 -1.92
C PHE A 301 -2.26 -0.54 -1.51
N ILE A 302 -2.64 -1.37 -2.47
CA ILE A 302 -3.10 -2.73 -2.19
C ILE A 302 -2.13 -3.73 -2.80
N PHE A 303 -1.61 -4.63 -1.98
CA PHE A 303 -0.89 -5.82 -2.41
C PHE A 303 -1.90 -6.94 -2.63
N SER A 304 -2.06 -7.40 -3.85
CA SER A 304 -2.98 -8.50 -4.18
C SER A 304 -2.18 -9.74 -4.58
N SER A 305 -2.25 -10.78 -3.75
CA SER A 305 -1.65 -12.08 -4.08
C SER A 305 -2.32 -12.65 -5.34
N LYS A 306 -1.50 -13.11 -6.27
CA LYS A 306 -1.92 -13.75 -7.53
C LYS A 306 -1.48 -15.22 -7.56
N SER A 307 -1.29 -15.79 -6.37
CA SER A 307 -0.97 -17.22 -6.18
C SER A 307 -2.21 -18.10 -6.37
#